data_121f2d030d3bf6ad21c730544dcb33f9
#
_entry.id   121f2d030d3bf6ad21c730544dcb33f9
#
_cell.length_a   1.000
_cell.length_b   1.000
_cell.length_c   1.000
_cell.angle_alpha   90.00
_cell.angle_beta   90.00
_cell.angle_gamma   90.00
#
_symmetry.space_group_name_H-M   'P 1'
#
loop_
_entity.id
_entity.type
_entity.pdbx_description
1 polymer ?
#
loop_
_entity_poly.entity_id
_entity_poly.type
_entity_poly.pdbx_seq_one_letter_code
_entity_poly.pdbx_strand_id
1 'polypeptide(L)'
;HKVALVVTESTGGLEIPAAKAIRRAGIAVIIANPRQTHQFAQSQPLTKTDAKDAKMPAFFAQMTAQKEDSQTMPYQPPTEAEEVLEALVNRRNQPADMRTAEKNRLHQVHETQVGSVKQLIAHFDRLIDELDKQIDNHTHTHFDGKDQVAEQIKGIGSITTATLMAMLPELGRLSHKRIAGLAGIAPHPREGGETKFKS
;
A
#
# COMPACT_ATOMS: atom_id res chain seq x y z
N HIS A 1 20.43 17.80 -21.76
CA HIS A 1 19.38 18.20 -20.84
C HIS A 1 19.41 17.28 -19.62
N LYS A 2 19.41 17.88 -18.41
CA LYS A 2 19.38 17.11 -17.16
C LYS A 2 17.92 16.81 -16.83
N VAL A 3 17.56 15.53 -16.70
CA VAL A 3 16.21 15.12 -16.25
C VAL A 3 16.09 15.44 -14.78
N ALA A 4 15.10 16.25 -14.39
CA ALA A 4 14.87 16.64 -13.00
C ALA A 4 13.82 15.75 -12.31
N LEU A 5 12.83 15.29 -13.06
CA LEU A 5 11.70 14.50 -12.54
C LEU A 5 11.27 13.46 -13.58
N VAL A 6 10.96 12.26 -13.11
CA VAL A 6 10.27 11.22 -13.90
C VAL A 6 8.93 10.95 -13.26
N VAL A 7 7.90 10.85 -14.07
CA VAL A 7 6.58 10.37 -13.63
C VAL A 7 6.30 9.04 -14.29
N THR A 8 5.91 8.08 -13.51
CA THR A 8 5.41 6.77 -13.96
C THR A 8 4.00 6.57 -13.43
N GLU A 9 3.19 5.79 -14.11
CA GLU A 9 1.86 5.45 -13.68
C GLU A 9 1.89 4.16 -12.85
N SER A 10 1.05 4.07 -11.82
CA SER A 10 0.91 2.85 -11.04
C SER A 10 0.26 1.76 -11.89
N THR A 11 0.95 0.63 -12.06
CA THR A 11 0.55 -0.51 -12.88
C THR A 11 0.55 -1.83 -12.09
N GLY A 12 0.17 -1.74 -10.80
CA GLY A 12 0.11 -2.91 -9.92
C GLY A 12 1.47 -3.41 -9.47
N GLY A 13 2.47 -2.51 -9.38
CA GLY A 13 3.82 -2.80 -8.87
C GLY A 13 4.87 -3.04 -9.95
N LEU A 14 4.49 -3.17 -11.22
CA LEU A 14 5.44 -3.36 -12.33
C LEU A 14 6.35 -2.13 -12.53
N GLU A 15 5.88 -0.94 -12.13
CA GLU A 15 6.63 0.32 -12.15
C GLU A 15 7.73 0.39 -11.08
N ILE A 16 7.62 -0.36 -9.99
CA ILE A 16 8.48 -0.25 -8.81
C ILE A 16 9.98 -0.51 -9.11
N PRO A 17 10.36 -1.58 -9.84
CA PRO A 17 11.78 -1.81 -10.18
C PRO A 17 12.40 -0.63 -10.95
N ALA A 18 11.65 -0.07 -11.91
CA ALA A 18 12.11 1.08 -12.68
C ALA A 18 12.21 2.33 -11.79
N ALA A 19 11.21 2.61 -10.94
CA ALA A 19 11.22 3.73 -10.01
C ALA A 19 12.41 3.65 -9.03
N LYS A 20 12.70 2.46 -8.48
CA LYS A 20 13.88 2.22 -7.62
C LYS A 20 15.18 2.50 -8.36
N ALA A 21 15.34 2.02 -9.60
CA ALA A 21 16.54 2.24 -10.40
C ALA A 21 16.75 3.73 -10.69
N ILE A 22 15.72 4.46 -11.07
CA ILE A 22 15.76 5.90 -11.36
C ILE A 22 16.10 6.70 -10.09
N ARG A 23 15.53 6.34 -8.93
CA ARG A 23 15.84 6.95 -7.64
C ARG A 23 17.32 6.73 -7.24
N ARG A 24 17.85 5.52 -7.46
CA ARG A 24 19.27 5.22 -7.24
C ARG A 24 20.19 6.05 -8.12
N ALA A 25 19.74 6.43 -9.31
CA ALA A 25 20.45 7.36 -10.19
C ALA A 25 20.34 8.85 -9.76
N GLY A 26 19.70 9.14 -8.62
CA GLY A 26 19.56 10.50 -8.08
C GLY A 26 18.45 11.33 -8.72
N ILE A 27 17.58 10.74 -9.52
CA ILE A 27 16.47 11.44 -10.19
C ILE A 27 15.19 11.29 -9.35
N ALA A 28 14.45 12.39 -9.19
CA ALA A 28 13.15 12.34 -8.52
C ALA A 28 12.14 11.53 -9.36
N VAL A 29 11.34 10.68 -8.69
CA VAL A 29 10.29 9.87 -9.33
C VAL A 29 8.99 10.12 -8.61
N ILE A 30 7.91 10.28 -9.37
CA ILE A 30 6.54 10.26 -8.87
C ILE A 30 5.81 9.08 -9.47
N ILE A 31 5.17 8.28 -8.63
CA ILE A 31 4.25 7.23 -9.07
C ILE A 31 2.84 7.83 -9.02
N ALA A 32 2.30 8.12 -10.19
CA ALA A 32 1.01 8.79 -10.33
C ALA A 32 -0.16 7.78 -10.28
N ASN A 33 -1.25 8.20 -9.66
CA ASN A 33 -2.48 7.43 -9.70
C ASN A 33 -3.09 7.48 -11.11
N PRO A 34 -3.45 6.34 -11.73
CA PRO A 34 -4.06 6.28 -13.06
C PRO A 34 -5.31 7.16 -13.23
N ARG A 35 -6.10 7.32 -12.17
CA ARG A 35 -7.26 8.22 -12.19
C ARG A 35 -6.87 9.68 -12.34
N GLN A 36 -5.78 10.11 -11.69
CA GLN A 36 -5.30 11.49 -11.77
C GLN A 36 -4.72 11.79 -13.14
N THR A 37 -3.93 10.90 -13.71
CA THR A 37 -3.37 11.04 -15.06
C THR A 37 -4.46 11.05 -16.11
N HIS A 38 -5.46 10.17 -15.97
CA HIS A 38 -6.61 10.14 -16.88
C HIS A 38 -7.49 11.40 -16.80
N GLN A 39 -7.81 11.89 -15.59
CA GLN A 39 -8.57 13.15 -15.40
C GLN A 39 -7.79 14.33 -15.97
N PHE A 40 -6.49 14.37 -15.76
CA PHE A 40 -5.63 15.39 -16.35
C PHE A 40 -5.66 15.33 -17.87
N ALA A 41 -5.56 14.14 -18.47
CA ALA A 41 -5.66 13.94 -19.90
C ALA A 41 -7.01 14.42 -20.47
N GLN A 42 -8.12 14.16 -19.77
CA GLN A 42 -9.46 14.64 -20.16
C GLN A 42 -9.61 16.17 -20.07
N SER A 43 -8.89 16.83 -19.18
CA SER A 43 -8.94 18.29 -19.03
C SER A 43 -8.20 19.03 -20.14
N GLN A 44 -7.44 18.33 -20.99
CA GLN A 44 -6.69 18.93 -22.07
C GLN A 44 -7.46 18.83 -23.40
N PRO A 45 -7.55 19.89 -24.19
CA PRO A 45 -8.33 19.92 -25.45
C PRO A 45 -7.59 19.18 -26.60
N LEU A 46 -7.00 18.03 -26.33
CA LEU A 46 -6.17 17.32 -27.29
C LEU A 46 -6.92 16.12 -27.89
N THR A 47 -7.04 16.08 -29.21
CA THR A 47 -7.52 14.89 -29.94
C THR A 47 -6.57 13.72 -29.72
N LYS A 48 -7.13 12.54 -29.43
CA LYS A 48 -6.42 11.31 -29.10
C LYS A 48 -5.53 10.81 -30.26
N THR A 49 -4.23 10.74 -30.04
CA THR A 49 -3.26 10.09 -30.96
C THR A 49 -2.15 9.47 -30.14
N ASP A 50 -1.58 8.35 -30.55
CA ASP A 50 -0.50 7.62 -29.85
C ASP A 50 0.72 8.50 -29.51
N ALA A 51 1.07 9.45 -30.39
CA ALA A 51 2.15 10.40 -30.16
C ALA A 51 1.83 11.41 -29.04
N LYS A 52 0.54 11.65 -28.75
CA LYS A 52 0.09 12.54 -27.66
C LYS A 52 -0.03 11.77 -26.34
N ASP A 53 -0.42 10.52 -26.39
CA ASP A 53 -0.46 9.65 -25.20
C ASP A 53 0.93 9.49 -24.59
N ALA A 54 1.99 9.43 -25.40
CA ALA A 54 3.38 9.42 -24.92
C ALA A 54 3.83 10.78 -24.32
N LYS A 55 3.25 11.91 -24.74
CA LYS A 55 3.59 13.24 -24.22
C LYS A 55 2.83 13.61 -22.94
N MET A 56 1.69 12.99 -22.70
CA MET A 56 0.83 13.32 -21.56
C MET A 56 1.52 13.10 -20.20
N PRO A 57 2.23 11.99 -19.95
CA PRO A 57 2.99 11.82 -18.72
C PRO A 57 4.07 12.90 -18.52
N ALA A 58 4.75 13.31 -19.59
CA ALA A 58 5.75 14.39 -19.51
C ALA A 58 5.13 15.76 -19.18
N PHE A 59 3.96 16.06 -19.77
CA PHE A 59 3.22 17.27 -19.46
C PHE A 59 2.64 17.27 -18.06
N PHE A 60 2.11 16.12 -17.61
CA PHE A 60 1.70 15.92 -16.22
C PHE A 60 2.88 16.12 -15.24
N ALA A 61 4.07 15.60 -15.58
CA ALA A 61 5.29 15.79 -14.79
C ALA A 61 5.67 17.26 -14.69
N GLN A 62 5.61 18.00 -15.80
CA GLN A 62 5.92 19.43 -15.83
C GLN A 62 4.95 20.24 -14.95
N MET A 63 3.66 19.95 -15.04
CA MET A 63 2.65 20.63 -14.23
C MET A 63 2.78 20.27 -12.74
N THR A 64 3.11 19.03 -12.43
CA THR A 64 3.33 18.57 -11.05
C THR A 64 4.59 19.20 -10.44
N ALA A 65 5.65 19.34 -11.22
CA ALA A 65 6.88 19.99 -10.78
C ALA A 65 6.71 21.49 -10.47
N GLN A 66 5.72 22.16 -11.08
CA GLN A 66 5.44 23.58 -10.87
C GLN A 66 4.52 23.86 -9.66
N LYS A 67 3.85 22.86 -9.13
CA LYS A 67 3.00 23.02 -7.94
C LYS A 67 3.84 22.92 -6.68
N GLU A 68 4.04 24.03 -5.98
CA GLU A 68 4.74 24.09 -4.67
C GLU A 68 4.04 23.23 -3.59
N ASP A 69 2.73 23.01 -3.74
CA ASP A 69 1.90 22.19 -2.84
C ASP A 69 1.48 20.88 -3.52
N SER A 70 2.46 20.20 -4.16
CA SER A 70 2.15 18.96 -4.85
C SER A 70 1.66 17.91 -3.86
N GLN A 71 0.40 17.53 -3.98
CA GLN A 71 -0.18 16.39 -3.26
C GLN A 71 0.56 15.07 -3.58
N THR A 72 1.48 15.12 -4.54
CA THR A 72 2.26 14.01 -5.03
C THR A 72 3.69 14.12 -4.49
N MET A 73 3.99 13.40 -3.43
CA MET A 73 5.35 13.31 -2.90
C MET A 73 6.22 12.45 -3.83
N PRO A 74 7.51 12.81 -4.01
CA PRO A 74 8.44 11.93 -4.71
C PRO A 74 8.48 10.55 -4.04
N TYR A 75 8.42 9.51 -4.87
CA TYR A 75 8.56 8.14 -4.42
C TYR A 75 9.84 7.96 -3.61
N GLN A 76 9.71 7.45 -2.42
CA GLN A 76 10.81 7.03 -1.57
C GLN A 76 10.85 5.50 -1.59
N PRO A 77 11.93 4.90 -2.11
CA PRO A 77 12.08 3.45 -2.03
C PRO A 77 12.03 3.02 -0.57
N PRO A 78 11.31 1.95 -0.24
CA PRO A 78 11.38 1.39 1.10
C PRO A 78 12.81 0.96 1.40
N THR A 79 13.17 1.00 2.66
CA THR A 79 14.42 0.42 3.18
C THR A 79 14.34 -1.11 3.08
N GLU A 80 15.48 -1.79 3.15
CA GLU A 80 15.53 -3.26 3.19
C GLU A 80 14.70 -3.82 4.35
N ALA A 81 14.75 -3.16 5.51
CA ALA A 81 13.94 -3.54 6.66
C ALA A 81 12.43 -3.42 6.42
N GLU A 82 11.99 -2.34 5.74
CA GLU A 82 10.60 -2.16 5.36
C GLU A 82 10.15 -3.21 4.31
N GLU A 83 11.01 -3.54 3.33
CA GLU A 83 10.71 -4.58 2.34
C GLU A 83 10.58 -5.97 2.97
N VAL A 84 11.46 -6.31 3.92
CA VAL A 84 11.39 -7.59 4.65
C VAL A 84 10.15 -7.65 5.52
N LEU A 85 9.79 -6.56 6.21
CA LEU A 85 8.57 -6.50 7.02
C LEU A 85 7.32 -6.70 6.16
N GLU A 86 7.24 -6.02 5.02
CA GLU A 86 6.13 -6.20 4.07
C GLU A 86 6.03 -7.64 3.58
N ALA A 87 7.16 -8.25 3.22
CA ALA A 87 7.20 -9.66 2.79
C ALA A 87 6.72 -10.63 3.88
N LEU A 88 7.13 -10.42 5.15
CA LEU A 88 6.71 -11.23 6.28
C LEU A 88 5.21 -11.10 6.55
N VAL A 89 4.68 -9.86 6.57
CA VAL A 89 3.25 -9.59 6.78
C VAL A 89 2.41 -10.21 5.67
N ASN A 90 2.81 -10.03 4.41
CA ASN A 90 2.13 -10.63 3.27
C ASN A 90 2.15 -12.17 3.36
N ARG A 91 3.30 -12.74 3.71
CA ARG A 91 3.42 -14.19 3.88
C ARG A 91 2.55 -14.71 5.01
N ARG A 92 2.47 -14.00 6.13
CA ARG A 92 1.63 -14.35 7.28
C ARG A 92 0.13 -14.34 6.95
N ASN A 93 -0.33 -13.40 6.14
CA ASN A 93 -1.73 -13.29 5.75
C ASN A 93 -2.19 -14.50 4.91
N GLN A 94 -1.32 -15.05 4.05
CA GLN A 94 -1.65 -16.20 3.22
C GLN A 94 -2.13 -17.43 4.03
N PRO A 95 -1.38 -17.98 5.00
CA PRO A 95 -1.87 -19.10 5.82
C PRO A 95 -3.04 -18.70 6.73
N ALA A 96 -3.18 -17.42 7.12
CA ALA A 96 -4.33 -16.96 7.90
C ALA A 96 -5.64 -17.05 7.09
N ASP A 97 -5.60 -16.66 5.82
CA ASP A 97 -6.72 -16.76 4.89
C ASP A 97 -7.06 -18.25 4.61
N MET A 98 -6.04 -19.08 4.36
CA MET A 98 -6.21 -20.53 4.17
C MET A 98 -6.81 -21.19 5.40
N ARG A 99 -6.35 -20.84 6.60
CA ARG A 99 -6.91 -21.32 7.87
C ARG A 99 -8.39 -20.96 8.01
N THR A 100 -8.73 -19.72 7.66
CA THR A 100 -10.12 -19.24 7.71
C THR A 100 -10.99 -20.02 6.74
N ALA A 101 -10.51 -20.30 5.54
CA ALA A 101 -11.20 -21.13 4.56
C ALA A 101 -11.42 -22.57 5.09
N GLU A 102 -10.40 -23.18 5.72
CA GLU A 102 -10.53 -24.50 6.33
C GLU A 102 -11.47 -24.52 7.55
N LYS A 103 -11.46 -23.48 8.38
CA LYS A 103 -12.44 -23.34 9.49
C LYS A 103 -13.86 -23.26 8.98
N ASN A 104 -14.12 -22.53 7.91
CA ASN A 104 -15.45 -22.47 7.28
C ASN A 104 -15.84 -23.81 6.67
N ARG A 105 -14.89 -24.52 6.05
CA ARG A 105 -15.10 -25.84 5.46
C ARG A 105 -15.43 -26.90 6.50
N LEU A 106 -14.89 -26.78 7.72
CA LEU A 106 -15.10 -27.72 8.82
C LEU A 106 -16.58 -27.93 9.15
N HIS A 107 -17.43 -26.91 8.93
CA HIS A 107 -18.88 -27.01 9.19
C HIS A 107 -19.66 -27.69 8.06
N GLN A 108 -19.02 -28.01 6.93
CA GLN A 108 -19.68 -28.50 5.72
C GLN A 108 -19.15 -29.86 5.26
N VAL A 109 -18.03 -30.34 5.81
CA VAL A 109 -17.44 -31.61 5.38
C VAL A 109 -18.13 -32.80 6.04
N HIS A 110 -18.12 -33.93 5.33
CA HIS A 110 -18.53 -35.20 5.90
C HIS A 110 -17.64 -35.58 7.09
N GLU A 111 -18.22 -36.27 8.08
CA GLU A 111 -17.53 -36.64 9.33
C GLU A 111 -16.21 -37.38 9.11
N THR A 112 -16.09 -38.20 8.06
CA THR A 112 -14.88 -38.94 7.71
C THR A 112 -13.73 -38.00 7.30
N GLN A 113 -13.99 -36.76 6.93
CA GLN A 113 -12.99 -35.79 6.48
C GLN A 113 -12.64 -34.75 7.55
N VAL A 114 -13.38 -34.67 8.64
CA VAL A 114 -13.14 -33.72 9.76
C VAL A 114 -11.71 -33.81 10.27
N GLY A 115 -11.14 -35.03 10.36
CA GLY A 115 -9.78 -35.24 10.82
C GLY A 115 -8.72 -34.55 9.95
N SER A 116 -8.84 -34.66 8.62
CA SER A 116 -7.91 -34.04 7.67
C SER A 116 -8.00 -32.51 7.70
N VAL A 117 -9.20 -31.95 7.79
CA VAL A 117 -9.41 -30.49 7.88
C VAL A 117 -8.79 -29.94 9.18
N LYS A 118 -9.01 -30.61 10.32
CA LYS A 118 -8.40 -30.24 11.61
C LYS A 118 -6.87 -30.26 11.56
N GLN A 119 -6.26 -31.24 10.89
CA GLN A 119 -4.82 -31.30 10.70
C GLN A 119 -4.28 -30.10 9.91
N LEU A 120 -4.98 -29.69 8.83
CA LEU A 120 -4.62 -28.50 8.07
C LEU A 120 -4.72 -27.22 8.90
N ILE A 121 -5.82 -27.07 9.66
CA ILE A 121 -5.98 -25.92 10.57
C ILE A 121 -4.80 -25.86 11.57
N ALA A 122 -4.47 -26.98 12.23
CA ALA A 122 -3.36 -27.05 13.17
C ALA A 122 -1.99 -26.78 12.52
N HIS A 123 -1.82 -27.14 11.25
CA HIS A 123 -0.62 -26.80 10.49
C HIS A 123 -0.53 -25.29 10.23
N PHE A 124 -1.63 -24.67 9.79
CA PHE A 124 -1.65 -23.22 9.56
C PHE A 124 -1.48 -22.44 10.87
N ASP A 125 -2.08 -22.89 11.99
CA ASP A 125 -1.87 -22.25 13.29
C ASP A 125 -0.37 -22.19 13.63
N ARG A 126 0.37 -23.31 13.52
CA ARG A 126 1.81 -23.34 13.77
C ARG A 126 2.60 -22.43 12.84
N LEU A 127 2.27 -22.43 11.54
CA LEU A 127 2.95 -21.58 10.57
C LEU A 127 2.72 -20.10 10.85
N ILE A 128 1.50 -19.72 11.26
CA ILE A 128 1.18 -18.35 11.65
C ILE A 128 1.98 -17.95 12.89
N ASP A 129 2.03 -18.80 13.93
CA ASP A 129 2.79 -18.54 15.15
C ASP A 129 4.29 -18.35 14.87
N GLU A 130 4.86 -19.13 13.93
CA GLU A 130 6.26 -18.97 13.50
C GLU A 130 6.50 -17.64 12.78
N LEU A 131 5.56 -17.24 11.89
CA LEU A 131 5.63 -15.98 11.18
C LEU A 131 5.40 -14.78 12.10
N ASP A 132 4.51 -14.90 13.08
CA ASP A 132 4.27 -13.87 14.10
C ASP A 132 5.55 -13.61 14.90
N LYS A 133 6.28 -14.66 15.32
CA LYS A 133 7.58 -14.52 15.98
C LYS A 133 8.66 -13.88 15.10
N GLN A 134 8.67 -14.19 13.80
CA GLN A 134 9.60 -13.55 12.86
C GLN A 134 9.28 -12.06 12.68
N ILE A 135 8.02 -11.71 12.59
CA ILE A 135 7.55 -10.31 12.49
C ILE A 135 7.94 -9.55 13.77
N ASP A 136 7.62 -10.07 14.95
CA ASP A 136 7.95 -9.44 16.23
C ASP A 136 9.46 -9.21 16.37
N ASN A 137 10.28 -10.23 16.08
CA ASN A 137 11.74 -10.11 16.16
C ASN A 137 12.29 -9.08 15.14
N HIS A 138 11.78 -9.09 13.92
CA HIS A 138 12.20 -8.16 12.88
C HIS A 138 11.80 -6.72 13.22
N THR A 139 10.57 -6.52 13.71
CA THR A 139 10.06 -5.22 14.12
C THR A 139 10.86 -4.66 15.29
N HIS A 140 11.10 -5.47 16.31
CA HIS A 140 11.89 -5.08 17.46
C HIS A 140 13.36 -4.75 17.10
N THR A 141 13.93 -5.46 16.14
CA THR A 141 15.33 -5.24 15.73
C THR A 141 15.53 -3.98 14.88
N HIS A 142 14.57 -3.67 14.01
CA HIS A 142 14.76 -2.64 12.98
C HIS A 142 13.89 -1.39 13.16
N PHE A 143 12.85 -1.44 14.01
CA PHE A 143 11.88 -0.35 14.16
C PHE A 143 11.70 0.08 15.62
N ASP A 144 12.75 -0.06 16.41
CA ASP A 144 12.76 0.28 17.84
C ASP A 144 12.14 1.66 18.12
N GLY A 145 11.18 1.70 19.04
CA GLY A 145 10.43 2.89 19.44
C GLY A 145 9.18 3.22 18.61
N LYS A 146 9.02 2.70 17.40
CA LYS A 146 7.78 2.91 16.62
C LYS A 146 6.69 1.91 16.98
N ASP A 147 7.06 0.71 17.34
CA ASP A 147 6.20 -0.35 17.87
C ASP A 147 5.56 0.08 19.21
N GLN A 148 6.35 0.65 20.11
CA GLN A 148 5.89 1.08 21.44
C GLN A 148 4.77 2.14 21.41
N VAL A 149 4.77 3.03 20.42
CA VAL A 149 3.72 4.06 20.28
C VAL A 149 2.38 3.45 19.90
N ALA A 150 2.38 2.46 19.02
CA ALA A 150 1.14 1.81 18.58
C ALA A 150 0.60 0.82 19.63
N GLU A 151 1.48 0.15 20.38
CA GLU A 151 1.11 -0.77 21.47
C GLU A 151 0.42 -0.07 22.65
N GLN A 152 0.63 1.25 22.83
CA GLN A 152 -0.09 2.05 23.82
C GLN A 152 -1.57 2.23 23.47
N ILE A 153 -1.98 1.95 22.25
CA ILE A 153 -3.38 2.06 21.82
C ILE A 153 -4.10 0.76 22.15
N LYS A 154 -5.06 0.81 23.04
CA LYS A 154 -5.85 -0.35 23.46
C LYS A 154 -6.50 -1.05 22.26
N GLY A 155 -6.17 -2.32 22.06
CA GLY A 155 -6.70 -3.14 20.98
C GLY A 155 -5.79 -3.22 19.75
N ILE A 156 -4.67 -2.52 19.71
CA ILE A 156 -3.64 -2.67 18.69
C ILE A 156 -2.51 -3.53 19.28
N GLY A 157 -2.35 -4.75 18.75
CA GLY A 157 -1.25 -5.66 19.10
C GLY A 157 -0.08 -5.53 18.12
N SER A 158 1.03 -6.23 18.41
CA SER A 158 2.27 -6.19 17.62
C SER A 158 2.05 -6.49 16.13
N ILE A 159 1.26 -7.50 15.80
CA ILE A 159 0.97 -7.86 14.40
C ILE A 159 0.17 -6.76 13.68
N THR A 160 -0.78 -6.11 14.37
CA THR A 160 -1.52 -4.98 13.79
C THR A 160 -0.59 -3.80 13.55
N THR A 161 0.30 -3.52 14.50
CA THR A 161 1.34 -2.49 14.39
C THR A 161 2.26 -2.78 13.20
N ALA A 162 2.80 -3.99 13.11
CA ALA A 162 3.65 -4.42 12.00
C ALA A 162 2.93 -4.30 10.65
N THR A 163 1.65 -4.67 10.60
CA THR A 163 0.82 -4.53 9.39
C THR A 163 0.66 -3.06 8.99
N LEU A 164 0.38 -2.18 9.95
CA LEU A 164 0.29 -0.73 9.68
C LEU A 164 1.61 -0.16 9.17
N MET A 165 2.73 -0.56 9.78
CA MET A 165 4.07 -0.11 9.35
C MET A 165 4.44 -0.60 7.96
N ALA A 166 4.06 -1.83 7.60
CA ALA A 166 4.31 -2.42 6.30
C ALA A 166 3.42 -1.82 5.19
N MET A 167 2.13 -1.59 5.49
CA MET A 167 1.13 -1.18 4.49
C MET A 167 0.96 0.34 4.38
N LEU A 168 1.41 1.10 5.39
CA LEU A 168 1.31 2.55 5.45
C LEU A 168 2.66 3.17 5.88
N PRO A 169 3.71 3.06 5.06
CA PRO A 169 5.04 3.59 5.38
C PRO A 169 5.05 5.11 5.56
N GLU A 170 3.99 5.80 5.12
CA GLU A 170 3.77 7.24 5.31
C GLU A 170 3.24 7.59 6.71
N LEU A 171 2.90 6.60 7.52
CA LEU A 171 2.40 6.82 8.89
C LEU A 171 3.45 7.58 9.72
N GLY A 172 3.01 8.70 10.31
CA GLY A 172 3.90 9.63 11.02
C GLY A 172 4.66 10.63 10.12
N ARG A 173 4.62 10.48 8.79
CA ARG A 173 5.22 11.41 7.83
C ARG A 173 4.18 12.34 7.18
N LEU A 174 2.94 11.88 7.09
CA LEU A 174 1.83 12.64 6.51
C LEU A 174 0.81 13.07 7.57
N SER A 175 0.04 14.12 7.27
CA SER A 175 -1.06 14.54 8.13
C SER A 175 -2.15 13.46 8.23
N HIS A 176 -2.90 13.45 9.34
CA HIS A 176 -3.99 12.49 9.57
C HIS A 176 -5.03 12.47 8.43
N LYS A 177 -5.34 13.63 7.82
CA LYS A 177 -6.26 13.73 6.69
C LYS A 177 -5.73 13.00 5.44
N ARG A 178 -4.43 13.09 5.17
CA ARG A 178 -3.79 12.39 4.06
C ARG A 178 -3.73 10.89 4.30
N ILE A 179 -3.38 10.47 5.52
CA ILE A 179 -3.39 9.05 5.90
C ILE A 179 -4.80 8.47 5.79
N ALA A 180 -5.83 9.18 6.28
CA ALA A 180 -7.23 8.75 6.12
C ALA A 180 -7.64 8.60 4.65
N GLY A 181 -7.15 9.48 3.77
CA GLY A 181 -7.35 9.37 2.33
C GLY A 181 -6.67 8.14 1.73
N LEU A 182 -5.43 7.85 2.10
CA LEU A 182 -4.69 6.66 1.65
C LEU A 182 -5.35 5.37 2.14
N ALA A 183 -5.80 5.33 3.39
CA ALA A 183 -6.50 4.20 3.97
C ALA A 183 -7.95 4.03 3.44
N GLY A 184 -8.44 4.96 2.62
CA GLY A 184 -9.80 4.91 2.07
C GLY A 184 -10.91 5.19 3.08
N ILE A 185 -10.59 5.73 4.27
CA ILE A 185 -11.54 6.06 5.33
C ILE A 185 -11.87 7.56 5.41
N ALA A 186 -11.31 8.37 4.51
CA ALA A 186 -11.65 9.78 4.43
C ALA A 186 -13.08 9.95 3.89
N PRO A 187 -13.92 10.78 4.53
CA PRO A 187 -15.24 11.09 4.02
C PRO A 187 -15.11 11.82 2.69
N HIS A 188 -15.70 11.28 1.63
CA HIS A 188 -15.82 11.95 0.34
C HIS A 188 -17.14 12.70 0.31
N PRO A 189 -17.15 14.05 0.30
CA PRO A 189 -18.39 14.81 0.13
C PRO A 189 -18.96 14.51 -1.26
N ARG A 190 -20.15 13.95 -1.31
CA ARG A 190 -20.95 13.88 -2.54
C ARG A 190 -21.80 15.14 -2.59
N GLU A 191 -21.27 16.18 -3.20
CA GLU A 191 -22.01 17.39 -3.48
C GLU A 191 -22.43 17.34 -4.96
N GLY A 192 -23.73 17.23 -5.19
CA GLY A 192 -24.33 17.28 -6.52
C GLY A 192 -25.68 17.99 -6.43
N GLY A 193 -25.83 19.18 -7.04
CA GLY A 193 -27.05 19.95 -7.04
C GLY A 193 -27.43 20.51 -5.67
N GLU A 194 -28.73 20.63 -5.39
CA GLU A 194 -29.28 21.19 -4.13
C GLU A 194 -29.21 20.24 -2.93
N THR A 195 -28.75 19.00 -3.09
CA THR A 195 -28.77 17.98 -2.03
C THR A 195 -27.37 17.74 -1.45
N LYS A 196 -27.16 18.15 -0.20
CA LYS A 196 -25.96 17.87 0.59
C LYS A 196 -26.19 16.63 1.45
N PHE A 197 -25.61 15.50 1.07
CA PHE A 197 -25.56 14.31 1.93
C PHE A 197 -24.22 14.31 2.69
N LYS A 198 -24.29 14.35 4.04
CA LYS A 198 -23.18 14.00 4.93
C LYS A 198 -23.28 12.49 5.18
N SER A 199 -22.30 11.73 4.75
CA SER A 199 -22.07 10.37 5.22
C SER A 199 -21.16 10.41 6.45
#